data_e7a0345a6bb2b00078dfe859e818e928
#
_entry.id   e7a0345a6bb2b00078dfe859e818e928
#
_cell.length_a   1.000
_cell.length_b   1.000
_cell.length_c   1.000
_cell.angle_alpha   90.00
_cell.angle_beta   90.00
_cell.angle_gamma   90.00
#
_symmetry.space_group_name_H-M   'P 1'
#
loop_
_entity.id
_entity.type
_entity.pdbx_description
1 polymer ?
#
loop_
_entity_poly.entity_id
_entity_poly.type
_entity_poly.pdbx_seq_one_letter_code
_entity_poly.pdbx_strand_id
1 'polypeptide(L)'
;MNSKQRAYLRKISAMEAPIFQVGKSSVTPELTAAIDEALEKRELIKLSVLKNCFDDPRSIAEVLADRTHSSVVHVIGRKIVLYRPAK
;
A
#
# COMPACT_ATOMS: atom_id res chain seq x y z
N MET A 1 3.80 -13.07 6.89
CA MET A 1 5.07 -12.35 6.65
C MET A 1 5.88 -12.32 7.93
N ASN A 2 7.13 -12.78 7.88
CA ASN A 2 8.00 -12.77 9.05
C ASN A 2 8.83 -11.47 9.14
N SER A 3 9.55 -11.29 10.25
CA SER A 3 10.31 -10.06 10.50
C SER A 3 11.42 -9.81 9.48
N LYS A 4 12.10 -10.86 9.04
CA LYS A 4 13.17 -10.74 8.04
C LYS A 4 12.62 -10.30 6.69
N GLN A 5 11.52 -10.91 6.28
CA GLN A 5 10.83 -10.56 5.05
C GLN A 5 10.38 -9.10 5.07
N ARG A 6 9.76 -8.69 6.16
CA ARG A 6 9.30 -7.32 6.31
C ARG A 6 10.45 -6.32 6.25
N ALA A 7 11.55 -6.60 6.94
CA ALA A 7 12.72 -5.72 6.94
C ALA A 7 13.31 -5.58 5.54
N TYR A 8 13.40 -6.68 4.79
CA TYR A 8 13.89 -6.67 3.43
C TYR A 8 12.98 -5.84 2.51
N LEU A 9 11.66 -6.05 2.61
CA LEU A 9 10.69 -5.32 1.79
C LEU A 9 10.67 -3.82 2.12
N ARG A 10 10.85 -3.46 3.39
CA ARG A 10 10.97 -2.06 3.80
C ARG A 10 12.20 -1.42 3.17
N LYS A 11 13.30 -2.15 3.15
CA LYS A 11 14.56 -1.66 2.57
C LYS A 11 14.42 -1.38 1.07
N ILE A 12 13.87 -2.33 0.31
CA ILE A 12 13.72 -2.13 -1.13
C ILE A 12 12.65 -1.10 -1.46
N SER A 13 11.58 -1.00 -0.66
CA SER A 13 10.53 -0.02 -0.90
C SER A 13 10.98 1.41 -0.66
N ALA A 14 12.02 1.62 0.15
CA ALA A 14 12.57 2.94 0.39
C ALA A 14 13.10 3.58 -0.89
N MET A 15 13.49 2.75 -1.87
CA MET A 15 13.99 3.20 -3.16
C MET A 15 12.87 3.44 -4.18
N GLU A 16 11.65 3.05 -3.86
CA GLU A 16 10.52 3.16 -4.78
C GLU A 16 9.78 4.47 -4.61
N ALA A 17 9.28 5.03 -5.72
CA ALA A 17 8.39 6.18 -5.68
C ALA A 17 6.96 5.69 -5.48
N PRO A 18 6.10 6.47 -4.79
CA PRO A 18 4.68 6.13 -4.70
C PRO A 18 4.04 6.13 -6.09
N ILE A 19 3.27 5.09 -6.40
CA ILE A 19 2.60 4.97 -7.70
C ILE A 19 1.10 5.30 -7.61
N PHE A 20 0.56 5.43 -6.42
CA PHE A 20 -0.83 5.83 -6.19
C PHE A 20 -0.90 6.91 -5.13
N GLN A 21 -1.94 7.72 -5.22
CA GLN A 21 -2.23 8.75 -4.23
C GLN A 21 -3.64 8.55 -3.70
N VAL A 22 -3.81 8.67 -2.39
CA VAL A 22 -5.13 8.56 -1.74
C VAL A 22 -5.53 9.97 -1.33
N GLY A 23 -6.56 10.49 -1.97
CA GLY A 23 -7.01 11.85 -1.74
C GLY A 23 -8.29 11.94 -0.93
N LYS A 24 -9.06 13.00 -1.20
CA LYS A 24 -10.26 13.35 -0.45
C LYS A 24 -11.31 12.23 -0.41
N SER A 25 -11.43 11.46 -1.48
CA SER A 25 -12.38 10.34 -1.56
C SER A 25 -11.95 9.11 -0.77
N SER A 26 -10.74 9.13 -0.22
CA SER A 26 -10.18 8.01 0.54
C SER A 26 -10.19 6.72 -0.27
N VAL A 27 -10.59 5.59 0.33
CA VAL A 27 -10.63 4.30 -0.36
C VAL A 27 -11.90 4.22 -1.21
N THR A 28 -11.73 4.07 -2.53
CA THR A 28 -12.84 3.90 -3.47
C THR A 28 -12.73 2.54 -4.14
N PRO A 29 -13.84 2.04 -4.73
CA PRO A 29 -13.77 0.79 -5.52
C PRO A 29 -12.77 0.89 -6.67
N GLU A 30 -12.69 2.06 -7.31
CA GLU A 30 -11.76 2.29 -8.43
C GLU A 30 -10.31 2.21 -7.97
N LEU A 31 -10.00 2.83 -6.83
CA LEU A 31 -8.66 2.78 -6.26
C LEU A 31 -8.28 1.35 -5.87
N THR A 32 -9.20 0.66 -5.21
CA THR A 32 -8.99 -0.74 -4.79
C THR A 32 -8.70 -1.63 -6.00
N ALA A 33 -9.47 -1.48 -7.07
CA ALA A 33 -9.26 -2.26 -8.30
C ALA A 33 -7.91 -1.95 -8.93
N ALA A 34 -7.53 -0.68 -8.96
CA ALA A 34 -6.24 -0.27 -9.52
C ALA A 34 -5.06 -0.83 -8.73
N ILE A 35 -5.18 -0.83 -7.40
CA ILE A 35 -4.14 -1.39 -6.52
C ILE A 35 -4.04 -2.89 -6.70
N ASP A 36 -5.17 -3.59 -6.79
CA ASP A 36 -5.21 -5.03 -7.03
C ASP A 36 -4.50 -5.40 -8.32
N GLU A 37 -4.78 -4.67 -9.40
CA GLU A 37 -4.12 -4.86 -10.68
C GLU A 37 -2.61 -4.61 -10.60
N ALA A 38 -2.21 -3.54 -9.90
CA ALA A 38 -0.79 -3.22 -9.73
C ALA A 38 -0.05 -4.31 -8.96
N LEU A 39 -0.68 -4.89 -7.93
CA LEU A 39 -0.09 -5.97 -7.15
C LEU A 39 0.11 -7.24 -7.96
N GLU A 40 -0.78 -7.50 -8.94
CA GLU A 40 -0.61 -8.62 -9.86
C GLU A 40 0.68 -8.50 -10.67
N LYS A 41 1.06 -7.27 -11.00
CA LYS A 41 2.22 -7.00 -11.86
C LYS A 41 3.51 -6.77 -11.09
N ARG A 42 3.43 -6.16 -9.90
CA ARG A 42 4.63 -5.65 -9.22
C ARG A 42 4.93 -6.30 -7.87
N GLU A 43 4.00 -7.02 -7.28
CA GLU A 43 4.11 -7.62 -5.95
C GLU A 43 4.26 -6.59 -4.82
N LEU A 44 5.10 -5.57 -4.99
CA LEU A 44 5.36 -4.54 -3.99
C LEU A 44 4.97 -3.19 -4.54
N ILE A 45 4.10 -2.46 -3.84
CA ILE A 45 3.68 -1.13 -4.26
C ILE A 45 3.74 -0.16 -3.09
N LYS A 46 3.91 1.12 -3.42
CA LYS A 46 3.97 2.20 -2.45
C LYS A 46 2.89 3.23 -2.78
N LEU A 47 2.20 3.70 -1.76
CA LEU A 47 1.12 4.69 -1.89
C LEU A 47 1.47 5.91 -1.05
N SER A 48 0.92 7.05 -1.46
CA SER A 48 1.03 8.30 -0.70
C SER A 48 -0.37 8.76 -0.32
N VAL A 49 -0.59 9.06 0.96
CA VAL A 49 -1.87 9.62 1.44
C VAL A 49 -1.73 11.13 1.43
N LEU A 50 -2.57 11.80 0.64
CA LEU A 50 -2.51 13.25 0.50
C LEU A 50 -3.07 13.95 1.73
N LYS A 51 -2.69 15.21 1.92
CA LYS A 51 -3.11 16.02 3.08
C LYS A 51 -4.61 16.25 3.15
N ASN A 52 -5.29 16.21 1.99
CA ASN A 52 -6.74 16.39 1.95
C ASN A 52 -7.53 15.12 2.25
N CYS A 53 -6.86 14.02 2.53
CA CYS A 53 -7.49 12.80 3.00
C CYS A 53 -7.55 12.85 4.53
N PHE A 54 -8.76 12.73 5.08
CA PHE A 54 -8.95 12.81 6.52
C PHE A 54 -8.86 11.48 7.25
N ASP A 55 -8.81 10.38 6.50
CA ASP A 55 -8.70 9.06 7.10
C ASP A 55 -7.25 8.78 7.50
N ASP A 56 -7.09 8.03 8.59
CA ASP A 56 -5.78 7.66 9.09
C ASP A 56 -5.06 6.73 8.11
N PRO A 57 -3.78 7.02 7.77
CA PRO A 57 -3.04 6.16 6.84
C PRO A 57 -2.99 4.68 7.23
N ARG A 58 -2.85 4.37 8.51
CA ARG A 58 -2.83 2.98 8.96
C ARG A 58 -4.16 2.29 8.72
N SER A 59 -5.26 2.98 8.98
CA SER A 59 -6.60 2.44 8.71
C SER A 59 -6.81 2.21 7.22
N ILE A 60 -6.36 3.14 6.39
CA ILE A 60 -6.40 2.99 4.93
C ILE A 60 -5.61 1.76 4.50
N ALA A 61 -4.40 1.59 5.04
CA ALA A 61 -3.53 0.47 4.71
C ALA A 61 -4.20 -0.87 5.05
N GLU A 62 -4.82 -0.95 6.22
CA GLU A 62 -5.48 -2.17 6.65
C GLU A 62 -6.69 -2.51 5.78
N VAL A 63 -7.51 -1.52 5.43
CA VAL A 63 -8.66 -1.72 4.54
C VAL A 63 -8.21 -2.19 3.16
N LEU A 64 -7.20 -1.52 2.59
CA LEU A 64 -6.68 -1.90 1.26
C LEU A 64 -6.06 -3.28 1.27
N ALA A 65 -5.29 -3.61 2.31
CA ALA A 65 -4.67 -4.93 2.43
C ALA A 65 -5.74 -6.01 2.51
N ASP A 66 -6.79 -5.78 3.28
CA ASP A 66 -7.90 -6.73 3.40
C ASP A 66 -8.60 -6.95 2.06
N ARG A 67 -8.93 -5.87 1.37
CA ARG A 67 -9.67 -5.94 0.10
C ARG A 67 -8.86 -6.50 -1.06
N THR A 68 -7.55 -6.32 -1.05
CA THR A 68 -6.68 -6.81 -2.11
C THR A 68 -5.95 -8.09 -1.74
N HIS A 69 -6.21 -8.63 -0.57
CA HIS A 69 -5.53 -9.83 -0.05
C HIS A 69 -4.01 -9.67 -0.04
N SER A 70 -3.56 -8.47 0.35
CA SER A 70 -2.15 -8.15 0.46
C SER A 70 -1.76 -7.98 1.92
N SER A 71 -0.46 -7.78 2.17
CA SER A 71 0.06 -7.55 3.51
C SER A 71 0.56 -6.12 3.63
N VAL A 72 0.32 -5.50 4.78
CA VAL A 72 0.89 -4.18 5.08
C VAL A 72 2.34 -4.39 5.50
N VAL A 73 3.26 -3.89 4.69
CA VAL A 73 4.70 -3.98 5.00
C VAL A 73 5.10 -2.87 5.96
N HIS A 74 4.63 -1.66 5.67
CA HIS A 74 5.11 -0.48 6.38
C HIS A 74 4.13 0.67 6.20
N VAL A 75 3.93 1.42 7.27
CA VAL A 75 3.22 2.70 7.23
C VAL A 75 4.11 3.71 7.94
N ILE A 76 4.62 4.69 7.21
CA ILE A 76 5.46 5.73 7.78
C ILE A 76 4.94 7.09 7.32
N GLY A 77 4.54 7.91 8.31
CA GLY A 77 3.92 9.19 7.99
C GLY A 77 2.70 8.96 7.11
N ARG A 78 2.73 9.51 5.91
CA ARG A 78 1.64 9.38 4.94
C ARG A 78 1.97 8.42 3.80
N LYS A 79 2.97 7.56 3.97
CA LYS A 79 3.35 6.56 2.97
C LYS A 79 2.95 5.17 3.44
N ILE A 80 2.42 4.38 2.51
CA ILE A 80 1.97 3.00 2.77
C ILE A 80 2.67 2.09 1.79
N VAL A 81 3.15 0.95 2.28
CA VAL A 81 3.76 -0.08 1.44
C VAL A 81 2.96 -1.37 1.59
N LEU A 82 2.50 -1.92 0.49
CA LEU A 82 1.74 -3.17 0.44
C LEU A 82 2.51 -4.21 -0.38
N TYR A 83 2.37 -5.47 0.00
CA TYR A 83 3.03 -6.58 -0.67
C TYR A 83 2.06 -7.75 -0.85
N ARG A 84 2.07 -8.34 -2.04
CA ARG A 84 1.35 -9.58 -2.33
C ARG A 84 2.20 -10.39 -3.29
N PRO A 85 2.64 -11.60 -2.88
CA PRO A 85 3.47 -12.42 -3.78
C PRO A 85 2.71 -12.81 -5.04
N ALA A 86 3.43 -12.89 -6.16
CA ALA A 86 2.86 -13.32 -7.43
C ALA A 86 2.44 -14.79 -7.33
N LYS A 87 1.37 -15.15 -8.00
CA LYS A 87 0.89 -16.54 -8.03
C LYS A 87 1.72 -17.39 -8.97
#